data_3d46650d544c8ae0d0d0414e9629b130
#
_entry.id   3d46650d544c8ae0d0d0414e9629b130
#
_cell.length_a   1.000
_cell.length_b   1.000
_cell.length_c   1.000
_cell.angle_alpha   90.00
_cell.angle_beta   90.00
_cell.angle_gamma   90.00
#
_symmetry.space_group_name_H-M   'P 1'
#
loop_
_entity.id
_entity.type
_entity.pdbx_description
1 polymer ?
#
loop_
_entity_poly.entity_id
_entity_poly.type
_entity_poly.pdbx_seq_one_letter_code
_entity_poly.pdbx_strand_id
1 'polypeptide(L)'
;MEKTSFLYDENALLMAPLSGYTDLPYRRAARRCGCRYAFTEMVDAASLTYARKRSEGMLLRGEEESFLGLQIVGANHDFLRCAAEVANEYEFSLLDFNLGCPVPKVAKRGAGAELGRKIDEALRCFEILKQYSRFPLTAKIRILSADDPEPTLRLCRGLAELGARAITIHGRIKEVFYSGPVNFNFIRMVREALPQVQIIANGGVTGLASYSEMRRETGCGAVMLARGAMGNPWLFRELLEGEAFVPPDLDELFDVMQEHVHGMVSLYGEEGAMRIARKVVYDYIRGRGFHSNVKAAISALSTLADFSDFLQLARNSHAESYFRQQEQFPEMDRRLRPNIG
;
A
#
# COMPACT_ATOMS: atom_id res chain seq x y z
N MET A 1 27.40 16.69 -14.72
CA MET A 1 26.68 15.74 -13.87
C MET A 1 25.38 15.41 -14.57
N GLU A 2 25.25 14.21 -15.15
CA GLU A 2 23.98 13.74 -15.67
C GLU A 2 22.94 13.78 -14.53
N LYS A 3 21.79 14.42 -14.77
CA LYS A 3 20.65 14.34 -13.86
C LYS A 3 20.29 12.87 -13.72
N THR A 4 20.56 12.27 -12.58
CA THR A 4 20.08 10.92 -12.24
C THR A 4 18.57 10.96 -12.42
N SER A 5 18.06 10.29 -13.43
CA SER A 5 16.60 10.17 -13.63
C SER A 5 16.07 9.30 -12.51
N PHE A 6 15.27 9.90 -11.63
CA PHE A 6 14.58 9.17 -10.57
C PHE A 6 13.62 8.13 -11.15
N LEU A 7 13.32 7.12 -10.37
CA LEU A 7 12.46 6.01 -10.77
C LEU A 7 10.99 6.43 -10.89
N TYR A 8 10.56 7.33 -10.01
CA TYR A 8 9.21 7.85 -9.98
C TYR A 8 9.18 9.34 -10.31
N ASP A 9 8.08 9.80 -10.89
CA ASP A 9 7.86 11.20 -11.16
C ASP A 9 7.96 12.05 -9.88
N GLU A 10 8.26 13.33 -10.04
CA GLU A 10 8.10 14.29 -8.95
C GLU A 10 6.61 14.33 -8.55
N ASN A 11 6.34 14.32 -7.27
CA ASN A 11 4.99 14.24 -6.68
C ASN A 11 4.27 12.89 -6.88
N ALA A 12 5.00 11.82 -7.18
CA ALA A 12 4.41 10.50 -7.34
C ALA A 12 3.68 10.01 -6.08
N LEU A 13 2.48 9.47 -6.29
CA LEU A 13 1.70 8.75 -5.28
C LEU A 13 1.83 7.25 -5.54
N LEU A 14 2.33 6.53 -4.54
CA LEU A 14 2.53 5.10 -4.63
C LEU A 14 1.53 4.36 -3.72
N MET A 15 0.96 3.26 -4.22
CA MET A 15 0.18 2.34 -3.38
C MET A 15 1.12 1.35 -2.69
N ALA A 16 1.07 1.32 -1.35
CA ALA A 16 1.88 0.39 -0.56
C ALA A 16 1.49 -1.07 -0.79
N PRO A 17 2.44 -2.01 -0.73
CA PRO A 17 2.15 -3.45 -0.65
C PRO A 17 1.45 -3.79 0.66
N LEU A 18 0.17 -4.15 0.61
CA LEU A 18 -0.66 -4.48 1.77
C LEU A 18 -1.17 -5.91 1.67
N SER A 19 -0.62 -6.80 2.50
CA SER A 19 -0.99 -8.22 2.52
C SER A 19 -2.49 -8.43 2.78
N GLY A 20 -3.13 -9.22 1.94
CA GLY A 20 -4.58 -9.46 1.94
C GLY A 20 -5.39 -8.23 1.54
N TYR A 21 -4.81 -7.33 0.73
CA TYR A 21 -5.51 -6.12 0.30
C TYR A 21 -5.12 -5.63 -1.10
N THR A 22 -3.82 -5.58 -1.45
CA THR A 22 -3.37 -5.03 -2.74
C THR A 22 -3.26 -6.11 -3.83
N ASP A 23 -4.29 -6.93 -3.92
CA ASP A 23 -4.51 -7.86 -5.03
C ASP A 23 -4.87 -7.09 -6.33
N LEU A 24 -4.92 -7.81 -7.44
CA LEU A 24 -5.25 -7.20 -8.74
C LEU A 24 -6.60 -6.45 -8.74
N PRO A 25 -7.71 -6.98 -8.18
CA PRO A 25 -8.98 -6.26 -8.11
C PRO A 25 -8.88 -4.92 -7.38
N TYR A 26 -8.18 -4.85 -6.26
CA TYR A 26 -8.00 -3.59 -5.55
C TYR A 26 -7.11 -2.61 -6.31
N ARG A 27 -6.03 -3.11 -6.92
CA ARG A 27 -5.16 -2.25 -7.74
C ARG A 27 -5.92 -1.63 -8.92
N ARG A 28 -6.88 -2.36 -9.51
CA ARG A 28 -7.81 -1.82 -10.53
C ARG A 28 -8.66 -0.69 -9.99
N ALA A 29 -9.30 -0.89 -8.82
CA ALA A 29 -10.09 0.15 -8.16
C ALA A 29 -9.25 1.41 -7.88
N ALA A 30 -8.02 1.25 -7.39
CA ALA A 30 -7.13 2.37 -7.14
C ALA A 30 -6.66 3.08 -8.43
N ARG A 31 -6.42 2.34 -9.51
CA ARG A 31 -6.06 2.92 -10.82
C ARG A 31 -7.18 3.75 -11.42
N ARG A 32 -8.42 3.30 -11.29
CA ARG A 32 -9.61 4.07 -11.67
C ARG A 32 -9.65 5.43 -10.95
N CYS A 33 -9.05 5.52 -9.76
CA CYS A 33 -8.93 6.75 -8.98
C CYS A 33 -7.57 7.46 -9.14
N GLY A 34 -6.77 7.15 -10.16
CA GLY A 34 -5.52 7.85 -10.48
C GLY A 34 -4.24 7.25 -9.90
N CYS A 35 -4.29 6.10 -9.23
CA CYS A 35 -3.07 5.39 -8.78
C CYS A 35 -2.25 4.91 -9.98
N ARG A 36 -1.09 5.50 -10.22
CA ARG A 36 -0.18 5.09 -11.30
C ARG A 36 0.82 4.04 -10.84
N TYR A 37 1.36 4.17 -9.64
CA TYR A 37 2.42 3.34 -9.10
C TYR A 37 1.88 2.40 -8.02
N ALA A 38 1.76 1.12 -8.34
CA ALA A 38 1.24 0.11 -7.44
C ALA A 38 2.26 -1.02 -7.22
N PHE A 39 2.09 -1.73 -6.12
CA PHE A 39 2.86 -2.92 -5.78
C PHE A 39 1.92 -4.11 -5.61
N THR A 40 2.46 -5.31 -5.84
CA THR A 40 1.80 -6.55 -5.42
C THR A 40 1.60 -6.57 -3.90
N GLU A 41 0.87 -7.54 -3.39
CA GLU A 41 1.00 -7.89 -1.99
C GLU A 41 2.46 -8.30 -1.67
N MET A 42 2.80 -8.31 -0.37
CA MET A 42 4.10 -8.81 0.09
C MET A 42 4.20 -10.32 -0.12
N VAL A 43 5.03 -10.76 -1.05
CA VAL A 43 5.25 -12.16 -1.40
C VAL A 43 6.40 -12.74 -0.58
N ASP A 44 6.15 -13.86 0.07
CA ASP A 44 7.18 -14.59 0.83
C ASP A 44 8.12 -15.36 -0.11
N ALA A 45 9.42 -15.12 -0.03
CA ALA A 45 10.42 -15.77 -0.85
C ALA A 45 10.36 -17.31 -0.75
N ALA A 46 10.15 -17.87 0.44
CA ALA A 46 9.99 -19.30 0.63
C ALA A 46 8.73 -19.85 -0.07
N SER A 47 7.66 -19.04 -0.14
CA SER A 47 6.43 -19.43 -0.84
C SER A 47 6.63 -19.57 -2.34
N LEU A 48 7.47 -18.75 -2.94
CA LEU A 48 7.83 -18.86 -4.37
C LEU A 48 8.65 -20.12 -4.66
N THR A 49 9.43 -20.58 -3.68
CA THR A 49 10.24 -21.80 -3.81
C THR A 49 9.39 -23.09 -3.67
N TYR A 50 8.53 -23.16 -2.64
CA TYR A 50 7.84 -24.40 -2.29
C TYR A 50 6.36 -24.45 -2.67
N ALA A 51 5.72 -23.32 -2.87
CA ALA A 51 4.28 -23.22 -3.06
C ALA A 51 3.91 -22.23 -4.17
N ARG A 52 4.68 -22.21 -5.24
CA ARG A 52 4.55 -21.27 -6.36
C ARG A 52 3.10 -21.15 -6.84
N LYS A 53 2.40 -22.25 -7.09
CA LYS A 53 0.98 -22.24 -7.54
C LYS A 53 0.05 -21.45 -6.61
N ARG A 54 0.31 -21.47 -5.28
CA ARG A 54 -0.49 -20.69 -4.32
C ARG A 54 -0.17 -19.19 -4.35
N SER A 55 1.00 -18.84 -4.84
CA SER A 55 1.45 -17.45 -4.92
C SER A 55 1.18 -16.82 -6.28
N GLU A 56 0.80 -17.58 -7.30
CA GLU A 56 0.57 -17.09 -8.67
C GLU A 56 -0.46 -15.96 -8.72
N GLY A 57 -1.55 -16.05 -7.95
CA GLY A 57 -2.54 -14.98 -7.86
C GLY A 57 -1.98 -13.65 -7.37
N MET A 58 -0.93 -13.68 -6.53
CA MET A 58 -0.24 -12.47 -6.06
C MET A 58 0.71 -11.87 -7.10
N LEU A 59 1.14 -12.67 -8.09
CA LEU A 59 2.06 -12.25 -9.16
C LEU A 59 1.32 -11.71 -10.39
N LEU A 60 0.00 -11.81 -10.42
CA LEU A 60 -0.81 -11.37 -11.56
C LEU A 60 -0.64 -9.87 -11.79
N ARG A 61 -0.47 -9.52 -13.07
CA ARG A 61 -0.48 -8.14 -13.58
C ARG A 61 -1.68 -7.96 -14.50
N GLY A 62 -2.40 -6.86 -14.32
CA GLY A 62 -3.46 -6.45 -15.25
C GLY A 62 -2.86 -5.83 -16.51
N GLU A 63 -3.52 -5.99 -17.65
CA GLU A 63 -3.10 -5.39 -18.93
C GLU A 63 -3.05 -3.86 -18.84
N GLU A 64 -3.91 -3.27 -18.02
CA GLU A 64 -3.99 -1.85 -17.74
C GLU A 64 -2.86 -1.32 -16.84
N GLU A 65 -2.05 -2.20 -16.24
CA GLU A 65 -1.01 -1.80 -15.31
C GLU A 65 0.28 -1.42 -16.04
N SER A 66 0.46 -0.14 -16.36
CA SER A 66 1.72 0.39 -16.94
C SER A 66 2.91 0.24 -15.99
N PHE A 67 2.67 0.22 -14.67
CA PHE A 67 3.67 0.03 -13.63
C PHE A 67 3.17 -0.94 -12.56
N LEU A 68 3.96 -1.94 -12.24
CA LEU A 68 3.73 -2.84 -11.11
C LEU A 68 5.06 -3.24 -10.47
N GLY A 69 5.26 -2.92 -9.21
CA GLY A 69 6.40 -3.40 -8.41
C GLY A 69 6.04 -4.73 -7.72
N LEU A 70 6.96 -5.70 -7.79
CA LEU A 70 6.85 -6.92 -6.98
C LEU A 70 7.52 -6.70 -5.62
N GLN A 71 6.81 -6.88 -4.51
CA GLN A 71 7.47 -6.86 -3.21
C GLN A 71 7.75 -8.25 -2.66
N ILE A 72 9.01 -8.52 -2.33
CA ILE A 72 9.47 -9.79 -1.72
C ILE A 72 9.86 -9.56 -0.26
N VAL A 73 9.53 -10.54 0.59
CA VAL A 73 10.00 -10.63 1.98
C VAL A 73 10.66 -11.98 2.23
N GLY A 74 11.78 -11.96 2.92
CA GLY A 74 12.56 -13.17 3.26
C GLY A 74 13.85 -12.80 3.97
N ALA A 75 14.53 -13.81 4.53
CA ALA A 75 15.85 -13.67 5.16
C ALA A 75 16.80 -14.84 4.79
N ASN A 76 16.30 -15.87 4.15
CA ASN A 76 17.12 -16.99 3.70
C ASN A 76 17.67 -16.71 2.30
N HIS A 77 18.97 -16.83 2.13
CA HIS A 77 19.68 -16.46 0.90
C HIS A 77 19.23 -17.30 -0.31
N ASP A 78 19.06 -18.62 -0.14
CA ASP A 78 18.65 -19.49 -1.23
C ASP A 78 17.20 -19.21 -1.68
N PHE A 79 16.31 -18.91 -0.73
CA PHE A 79 14.94 -18.52 -1.06
C PHE A 79 14.86 -17.16 -1.74
N LEU A 80 15.70 -16.19 -1.33
CA LEU A 80 15.78 -14.89 -1.98
C LEU A 80 16.32 -15.02 -3.41
N ARG A 81 17.35 -15.85 -3.63
CA ARG A 81 17.85 -16.17 -4.96
C ARG A 81 16.75 -16.76 -5.82
N CYS A 82 16.11 -17.84 -5.37
CA CYS A 82 15.02 -18.48 -6.09
C CYS A 82 13.87 -17.50 -6.38
N ALA A 83 13.51 -16.66 -5.42
CA ALA A 83 12.45 -15.67 -5.60
C ALA A 83 12.80 -14.62 -6.68
N ALA A 84 14.05 -14.18 -6.76
CA ALA A 84 14.52 -13.28 -7.80
C ALA A 84 14.51 -13.97 -9.19
N GLU A 85 14.96 -15.22 -9.26
CA GLU A 85 14.94 -16.01 -10.49
C GLU A 85 13.50 -16.26 -10.98
N VAL A 86 12.58 -16.62 -10.08
CA VAL A 86 11.15 -16.77 -10.40
C VAL A 86 10.53 -15.46 -10.85
N ALA A 87 10.87 -14.34 -10.18
CA ALA A 87 10.38 -13.03 -10.58
C ALA A 87 10.76 -12.67 -12.02
N ASN A 88 11.95 -13.11 -12.50
CA ASN A 88 12.41 -12.85 -13.85
C ASN A 88 11.55 -13.52 -14.95
N GLU A 89 10.68 -14.45 -14.60
CA GLU A 89 9.75 -15.09 -15.55
C GLU A 89 8.49 -14.24 -15.78
N TYR A 90 8.29 -13.17 -14.99
CA TYR A 90 7.13 -12.29 -15.06
C TYR A 90 7.52 -10.88 -15.49
N GLU A 91 6.52 -10.09 -15.86
CA GLU A 91 6.72 -8.70 -16.26
C GLU A 91 6.42 -7.75 -15.10
N PHE A 92 7.45 -7.35 -14.34
CA PHE A 92 7.38 -6.31 -13.32
C PHE A 92 8.18 -5.08 -13.71
N SER A 93 7.87 -3.94 -13.12
CA SER A 93 8.62 -2.70 -13.32
C SER A 93 9.85 -2.61 -12.42
N LEU A 94 9.80 -3.28 -11.27
CA LEU A 94 10.88 -3.34 -10.28
C LEU A 94 10.64 -4.48 -9.29
N LEU A 95 11.69 -4.80 -8.53
CA LEU A 95 11.65 -5.67 -7.35
C LEU A 95 11.90 -4.83 -6.10
N ASP A 96 10.97 -4.87 -5.14
CA ASP A 96 11.05 -4.16 -3.86
C ASP A 96 11.33 -5.13 -2.70
N PHE A 97 12.30 -4.82 -1.89
CA PHE A 97 12.68 -5.65 -0.75
C PHE A 97 12.05 -5.14 0.55
N ASN A 98 11.25 -5.99 1.21
CA ASN A 98 10.59 -5.65 2.46
C ASN A 98 11.52 -5.80 3.67
N LEU A 99 11.93 -4.68 4.24
CA LEU A 99 12.69 -4.58 5.49
C LEU A 99 11.91 -3.83 6.58
N GLY A 100 10.58 -3.75 6.45
CA GLY A 100 9.75 -2.92 7.34
C GLY A 100 8.52 -3.61 7.93
N CYS A 101 8.18 -4.84 7.55
CA CYS A 101 7.01 -5.55 8.06
C CYS A 101 7.19 -5.92 9.54
N PRO A 102 6.32 -5.42 10.47
CA PRO A 102 6.47 -5.69 11.90
C PRO A 102 5.72 -6.95 12.37
N VAL A 103 4.99 -7.62 11.46
CA VAL A 103 4.09 -8.73 11.80
C VAL A 103 4.85 -9.90 12.45
N PRO A 104 4.39 -10.44 13.61
CA PRO A 104 5.10 -11.48 14.34
C PRO A 104 5.44 -12.71 13.50
N LYS A 105 4.55 -13.14 12.60
CA LYS A 105 4.79 -14.29 11.70
C LYS A 105 6.00 -14.06 10.78
N VAL A 106 6.23 -12.83 10.33
CA VAL A 106 7.38 -12.45 9.50
C VAL A 106 8.62 -12.30 10.36
N ALA A 107 8.51 -11.61 11.49
CA ALA A 107 9.61 -11.35 12.43
C ALA A 107 10.21 -12.65 13.01
N LYS A 108 9.36 -13.64 13.35
CA LYS A 108 9.82 -14.96 13.86
C LYS A 108 10.74 -15.70 12.86
N ARG A 109 10.65 -15.38 11.58
CA ARG A 109 11.53 -15.94 10.53
C ARG A 109 12.75 -15.06 10.25
N GLY A 110 12.99 -14.04 11.07
CA GLY A 110 14.10 -13.09 10.93
C GLY A 110 13.96 -12.13 9.74
N ALA A 111 12.76 -12.02 9.13
CA ALA A 111 12.51 -11.21 7.94
C ALA A 111 11.80 -9.87 8.26
N GLY A 112 11.58 -9.04 7.26
CA GLY A 112 10.91 -7.75 7.40
C GLY A 112 11.66 -6.80 8.32
N ALA A 113 10.95 -6.16 9.26
CA ALA A 113 11.55 -5.20 10.18
C ALA A 113 12.62 -5.81 11.11
N GLU A 114 12.55 -7.13 11.36
CA GLU A 114 13.57 -7.83 12.13
C GLU A 114 14.89 -7.94 11.37
N LEU A 115 14.81 -8.22 10.05
CA LEU A 115 16.00 -8.23 9.19
C LEU A 115 16.58 -6.82 9.03
N GLY A 116 15.73 -5.79 8.89
CA GLY A 116 16.16 -4.41 8.76
C GLY A 116 17.07 -3.94 9.91
N ARG A 117 16.90 -4.49 11.13
CA ARG A 117 17.75 -4.22 12.29
C ARG A 117 19.11 -4.89 12.23
N LYS A 118 19.24 -5.97 11.47
CA LYS A 118 20.48 -6.69 11.22
C LYS A 118 21.12 -6.15 9.94
N ILE A 119 21.61 -4.91 10.00
CA ILE A 119 21.97 -4.11 8.83
C ILE A 119 22.88 -4.88 7.86
N ASP A 120 23.96 -5.50 8.35
CA ASP A 120 24.91 -6.19 7.50
C ASP A 120 24.29 -7.42 6.81
N GLU A 121 23.34 -8.09 7.48
CA GLU A 121 22.58 -9.20 6.90
C GLU A 121 21.51 -8.73 5.90
N ALA A 122 20.85 -7.61 6.21
CA ALA A 122 19.90 -6.99 5.29
C ALA A 122 20.58 -6.57 3.98
N LEU A 123 21.79 -6.04 4.06
CA LEU A 123 22.60 -5.64 2.90
C LEU A 123 23.04 -6.88 2.08
N ARG A 124 23.47 -7.96 2.74
CA ARG A 124 23.76 -9.23 2.04
C ARG A 124 22.56 -9.78 1.31
N CYS A 125 21.40 -9.80 1.95
CA CYS A 125 20.15 -10.23 1.31
C CYS A 125 19.79 -9.34 0.10
N PHE A 126 19.98 -8.03 0.21
CA PHE A 126 19.73 -7.10 -0.89
C PHE A 126 20.71 -7.33 -2.06
N GLU A 127 21.98 -7.61 -1.77
CA GLU A 127 22.99 -7.93 -2.78
C GLU A 127 22.65 -9.21 -3.55
N ILE A 128 22.12 -10.24 -2.88
CA ILE A 128 21.62 -11.45 -3.53
C ILE A 128 20.48 -11.12 -4.50
N LEU A 129 19.49 -10.35 -4.06
CA LEU A 129 18.41 -9.94 -4.95
C LEU A 129 18.95 -9.16 -6.16
N LYS A 130 19.93 -8.26 -5.96
CA LYS A 130 20.59 -7.52 -7.04
C LYS A 130 21.30 -8.43 -8.03
N GLN A 131 21.97 -9.46 -7.55
CA GLN A 131 22.75 -10.39 -8.39
C GLN A 131 21.84 -11.23 -9.30
N TYR A 132 20.67 -11.63 -8.81
CA TYR A 132 19.81 -12.61 -9.51
C TYR A 132 18.56 -11.99 -10.15
N SER A 133 18.22 -10.73 -9.85
CA SER A 133 17.09 -10.04 -10.45
C SER A 133 17.50 -9.23 -11.68
N ARG A 134 16.71 -9.33 -12.76
CA ARG A 134 16.83 -8.46 -13.94
C ARG A 134 16.22 -7.06 -13.72
N PHE A 135 15.44 -6.88 -12.65
CA PHE A 135 14.71 -5.66 -12.39
C PHE A 135 15.51 -4.63 -11.57
N PRO A 136 15.22 -3.33 -11.73
CA PRO A 136 15.68 -2.33 -10.78
C PRO A 136 15.24 -2.69 -9.36
N LEU A 137 16.11 -2.48 -8.36
CA LEU A 137 15.80 -2.79 -6.97
C LEU A 137 15.43 -1.54 -6.18
N THR A 138 14.44 -1.70 -5.31
CA THR A 138 14.07 -0.75 -4.27
C THR A 138 13.96 -1.46 -2.91
N ALA A 139 13.86 -0.69 -1.84
CA ALA A 139 13.65 -1.25 -0.51
C ALA A 139 12.59 -0.46 0.25
N LYS A 140 11.75 -1.17 1.02
CA LYS A 140 10.80 -0.55 1.93
C LYS A 140 11.18 -0.88 3.38
N ILE A 141 11.55 0.16 4.13
CA ILE A 141 12.06 0.05 5.49
C ILE A 141 11.16 0.74 6.51
N ARG A 142 11.47 0.55 7.80
CA ARG A 142 11.07 1.41 8.91
C ARG A 142 12.30 2.12 9.46
N ILE A 143 12.10 3.23 10.16
CA ILE A 143 13.15 3.78 11.01
C ILE A 143 13.51 2.75 12.07
N LEU A 144 14.81 2.64 12.39
CA LEU A 144 15.36 1.56 13.24
C LEU A 144 15.42 1.93 14.72
N SER A 145 15.41 3.23 15.02
CA SER A 145 15.39 3.79 16.39
C SER A 145 14.38 4.93 16.46
N ALA A 146 13.88 5.23 17.65
CA ALA A 146 13.02 6.38 17.90
C ALA A 146 13.82 7.69 18.01
N ASP A 147 15.03 7.61 18.58
CA ASP A 147 15.80 8.76 19.04
C ASP A 147 17.13 8.91 18.30
N ASP A 148 17.69 7.83 17.74
CA ASP A 148 18.96 7.83 17.02
C ASP A 148 18.73 7.58 15.51
N PRO A 149 19.01 8.56 14.63
CA PRO A 149 18.88 8.39 13.18
C PRO A 149 19.99 7.52 12.56
N GLU A 150 21.16 7.36 13.23
CA GLU A 150 22.34 6.76 12.60
C GLU A 150 22.13 5.30 12.13
N PRO A 151 21.45 4.40 12.87
CA PRO A 151 21.19 3.06 12.35
C PRO A 151 20.37 3.07 11.05
N THR A 152 19.38 3.98 10.94
CA THR A 152 18.58 4.13 9.72
C THR A 152 19.40 4.69 8.56
N LEU A 153 20.23 5.70 8.84
CA LEU A 153 21.15 6.29 7.87
C LEU A 153 22.17 5.25 7.36
N ARG A 154 22.75 4.45 8.25
CA ARG A 154 23.69 3.38 7.90
C ARG A 154 23.05 2.36 6.96
N LEU A 155 21.84 1.88 7.27
CA LEU A 155 21.10 0.96 6.38
C LEU A 155 20.86 1.60 5.01
N CYS A 156 20.37 2.85 4.98
CA CYS A 156 20.05 3.53 3.73
C CYS A 156 21.29 3.81 2.87
N ARG A 157 22.42 4.17 3.48
CA ARG A 157 23.71 4.34 2.78
C ARG A 157 24.15 3.03 2.14
N GLY A 158 24.14 1.92 2.89
CA GLY A 158 24.50 0.62 2.33
C GLY A 158 23.58 0.17 1.20
N LEU A 159 22.25 0.37 1.32
CA LEU A 159 21.32 0.11 0.22
C LEU A 159 21.62 0.98 -1.03
N ALA A 160 21.94 2.25 -0.83
CA ALA A 160 22.31 3.17 -1.90
C ALA A 160 23.61 2.75 -2.61
N GLU A 161 24.64 2.37 -1.85
CA GLU A 161 25.93 1.86 -2.37
C GLU A 161 25.73 0.57 -3.16
N LEU A 162 24.81 -0.29 -2.75
CA LEU A 162 24.42 -1.48 -3.48
C LEU A 162 23.54 -1.17 -4.71
N GLY A 163 23.15 0.09 -4.92
CA GLY A 163 22.43 0.54 -6.10
C GLY A 163 20.91 0.50 -6.00
N ALA A 164 20.37 0.59 -4.78
CA ALA A 164 18.93 0.81 -4.61
C ALA A 164 18.49 2.08 -5.36
N ARG A 165 17.49 1.96 -6.24
CA ARG A 165 16.99 3.07 -7.06
C ARG A 165 16.07 4.01 -6.28
N ALA A 166 15.39 3.46 -5.26
CA ALA A 166 14.57 4.21 -4.33
C ALA A 166 14.46 3.48 -2.98
N ILE A 167 14.25 4.25 -1.91
CA ILE A 167 14.03 3.72 -0.57
C ILE A 167 12.76 4.34 0.01
N THR A 168 11.77 3.51 0.31
CA THR A 168 10.55 3.94 1.00
C THR A 168 10.73 3.82 2.51
N ILE A 169 10.55 4.91 3.24
CA ILE A 169 10.77 4.97 4.69
C ILE A 169 9.46 5.18 5.43
N HIS A 170 9.04 4.18 6.20
CA HIS A 170 7.97 4.36 7.16
C HIS A 170 8.54 4.98 8.45
N GLY A 171 8.14 6.22 8.75
CA GLY A 171 8.68 7.01 9.86
C GLY A 171 8.23 6.55 11.26
N ARG A 172 8.05 5.24 11.47
CA ARG A 172 7.74 4.60 12.75
C ARG A 172 8.65 3.41 12.99
N ILE A 173 9.07 3.20 14.22
CA ILE A 173 9.80 1.99 14.63
C ILE A 173 8.86 0.77 14.62
N LYS A 174 9.48 -0.43 14.66
CA LYS A 174 8.74 -1.72 14.65
C LYS A 174 7.77 -1.85 15.82
N GLU A 175 8.19 -1.44 17.01
CA GLU A 175 7.48 -1.65 18.29
C GLU A 175 6.12 -0.95 18.35
N VAL A 176 6.01 0.21 17.74
CA VAL A 176 4.77 0.97 17.76
C VAL A 176 3.79 0.55 16.67
N PHE A 177 4.17 -0.39 15.81
CA PHE A 177 3.36 -0.87 14.68
C PHE A 177 2.83 0.27 13.80
N TYR A 178 1.61 0.73 14.07
CA TYR A 178 0.92 1.77 13.32
C TYR A 178 0.40 2.90 14.22
N SER A 179 0.69 2.86 15.51
CA SER A 179 0.30 3.88 16.49
C SER A 179 1.36 4.98 16.62
N GLY A 180 0.98 6.07 17.27
CA GLY A 180 1.88 7.20 17.51
C GLY A 180 2.20 8.04 16.26
N PRO A 181 2.95 9.12 16.45
CA PRO A 181 3.32 10.04 15.37
C PRO A 181 4.32 9.41 14.39
N VAL A 182 4.36 9.97 13.18
CA VAL A 182 5.40 9.68 12.20
C VAL A 182 6.59 10.60 12.47
N ASN A 183 7.79 10.05 12.53
CA ASN A 183 9.01 10.85 12.65
C ASN A 183 9.42 11.37 11.26
N PHE A 184 8.88 12.49 10.87
CA PHE A 184 9.20 13.15 9.59
C PHE A 184 10.65 13.61 9.52
N ASN A 185 11.21 14.03 10.67
CA ASN A 185 12.58 14.52 10.73
C ASN A 185 13.60 13.45 10.29
N PHE A 186 13.40 12.18 10.71
CA PHE A 186 14.30 11.10 10.30
C PHE A 186 14.21 10.82 8.80
N ILE A 187 13.00 10.90 8.21
CA ILE A 187 12.83 10.77 6.76
C ILE A 187 13.57 11.90 6.04
N ARG A 188 13.42 13.14 6.52
CA ARG A 188 14.13 14.32 5.98
C ARG A 188 15.63 14.15 6.04
N MET A 189 16.18 13.75 7.19
CA MET A 189 17.63 13.54 7.36
C MET A 189 18.19 12.53 6.38
N VAL A 190 17.50 11.41 6.15
CA VAL A 190 17.91 10.41 5.15
C VAL A 190 17.86 10.99 3.75
N ARG A 191 16.80 11.74 3.38
CA ARG A 191 16.68 12.39 2.08
C ARG A 191 17.83 13.38 1.82
N GLU A 192 18.19 14.17 2.82
CA GLU A 192 19.27 15.16 2.72
C GLU A 192 20.64 14.49 2.62
N ALA A 193 20.83 13.37 3.33
CA ALA A 193 22.09 12.61 3.30
C ALA A 193 22.30 11.81 2.01
N LEU A 194 21.23 11.51 1.26
CA LEU A 194 21.25 10.63 0.07
C LEU A 194 20.55 11.28 -1.14
N PRO A 195 21.00 12.45 -1.63
CA PRO A 195 20.35 13.16 -2.72
C PRO A 195 20.36 12.40 -4.06
N GLN A 196 21.22 11.39 -4.20
CA GLN A 196 21.34 10.54 -5.39
C GLN A 196 20.33 9.40 -5.43
N VAL A 197 19.62 9.09 -4.32
CA VAL A 197 18.59 8.04 -4.23
C VAL A 197 17.26 8.68 -3.96
N GLN A 198 16.21 8.21 -4.66
CA GLN A 198 14.87 8.73 -4.43
C GLN A 198 14.31 8.19 -3.10
N ILE A 199 14.10 9.09 -2.14
CA ILE A 199 13.47 8.77 -0.86
C ILE A 199 11.98 9.01 -0.96
N ILE A 200 11.18 7.98 -0.60
CA ILE A 200 9.73 8.00 -0.59
C ILE A 200 9.24 8.03 0.87
N ALA A 201 8.48 9.06 1.22
CA ALA A 201 7.92 9.16 2.56
C ALA A 201 6.70 8.24 2.71
N ASN A 202 6.56 7.59 3.87
CA ASN A 202 5.44 6.71 4.16
C ASN A 202 4.99 6.81 5.62
N GLY A 203 3.68 6.78 5.82
CA GLY A 203 3.03 6.70 7.14
C GLY A 203 2.06 7.86 7.42
N GLY A 204 0.89 7.55 7.96
CA GLY A 204 -0.05 8.54 8.49
C GLY A 204 -0.88 9.34 7.49
N VAL A 205 -0.69 9.19 6.18
CA VAL A 205 -1.49 9.91 5.18
C VAL A 205 -2.89 9.31 5.09
N THR A 206 -3.90 10.14 5.33
CA THR A 206 -5.33 9.78 5.30
C THR A 206 -6.19 10.78 4.53
N GLY A 207 -5.61 11.88 4.05
CA GLY A 207 -6.27 12.94 3.30
C GLY A 207 -5.28 14.05 2.95
N LEU A 208 -5.76 15.08 2.27
CA LEU A 208 -4.95 16.19 1.74
C LEU A 208 -4.10 16.90 2.81
N ALA A 209 -4.66 17.17 4.00
CA ALA A 209 -3.94 17.86 5.07
C ALA A 209 -2.71 17.07 5.55
N SER A 210 -2.87 15.77 5.85
CA SER A 210 -1.78 14.90 6.29
C SER A 210 -0.74 14.63 5.19
N TYR A 211 -1.16 14.64 3.92
CA TYR A 211 -0.26 14.57 2.78
C TYR A 211 0.60 15.83 2.65
N SER A 212 -0.03 17.00 2.73
CA SER A 212 0.65 18.29 2.65
C SER A 212 1.65 18.47 3.80
N GLU A 213 1.27 18.07 5.02
CA GLU A 213 2.16 18.04 6.16
C GLU A 213 3.38 17.15 5.92
N MET A 214 3.16 15.88 5.50
CA MET A 214 4.25 14.95 5.21
C MET A 214 5.23 15.51 4.19
N ARG A 215 4.74 16.08 3.10
CA ARG A 215 5.61 16.66 2.06
C ARG A 215 6.41 17.87 2.58
N ARG A 216 5.76 18.77 3.29
CA ARG A 216 6.38 19.95 3.88
C ARG A 216 7.49 19.55 4.87
N GLU A 217 7.20 18.62 5.77
CA GLU A 217 8.11 18.24 6.86
C GLU A 217 9.27 17.35 6.37
N THR A 218 9.03 16.49 5.39
CA THR A 218 10.08 15.57 4.90
C THR A 218 10.84 16.14 3.69
N GLY A 219 10.23 17.03 2.94
CA GLY A 219 10.70 17.50 1.63
C GLY A 219 10.70 16.41 0.55
N CYS A 220 10.10 15.26 0.78
CA CYS A 220 9.99 14.20 -0.22
C CYS A 220 8.94 14.59 -1.27
N GLY A 221 9.29 14.46 -2.55
CA GLY A 221 8.34 14.63 -3.65
C GLY A 221 7.38 13.44 -3.75
N ALA A 222 7.89 12.21 -3.66
CA ALA A 222 7.09 11.00 -3.73
C ALA A 222 6.60 10.53 -2.35
N VAL A 223 5.35 10.08 -2.28
CA VAL A 223 4.71 9.61 -1.05
C VAL A 223 4.01 8.28 -1.30
N MET A 224 4.22 7.31 -0.38
CA MET A 224 3.54 6.02 -0.44
C MET A 224 2.34 5.99 0.51
N LEU A 225 1.17 5.74 -0.07
CA LEU A 225 -0.10 5.62 0.63
C LEU A 225 -0.31 4.17 1.07
N ALA A 226 -0.86 3.98 2.27
CA ALA A 226 -1.13 2.66 2.80
C ALA A 226 -2.57 2.58 3.33
N ARG A 227 -2.75 2.49 4.66
CA ARG A 227 -4.07 2.29 5.29
C ARG A 227 -5.11 3.37 4.98
N GLY A 228 -4.69 4.60 4.66
CA GLY A 228 -5.61 5.66 4.25
C GLY A 228 -6.35 5.36 2.96
N ALA A 229 -5.73 4.54 2.09
CA ALA A 229 -6.36 4.12 0.83
C ALA A 229 -7.24 2.87 0.97
N MET A 230 -7.18 2.10 2.09
CA MET A 230 -7.99 0.91 2.28
C MET A 230 -9.49 1.25 2.29
N GLY A 231 -10.26 0.69 1.34
CA GLY A 231 -11.66 1.03 1.11
C GLY A 231 -11.88 2.49 0.67
N ASN A 232 -10.81 3.20 0.36
CA ASN A 232 -10.82 4.59 -0.07
C ASN A 232 -9.85 4.81 -1.24
N PRO A 233 -10.06 4.16 -2.40
CA PRO A 233 -9.19 4.37 -3.56
C PRO A 233 -9.21 5.83 -4.04
N TRP A 234 -10.27 6.58 -3.77
CA TRP A 234 -10.39 8.01 -4.08
C TRP A 234 -9.35 8.89 -3.38
N LEU A 235 -8.66 8.39 -2.36
CA LEU A 235 -7.54 9.11 -1.75
C LEU A 235 -6.48 9.50 -2.81
N PHE A 236 -6.24 8.66 -3.81
CA PHE A 236 -5.33 9.03 -4.91
C PHE A 236 -5.86 10.24 -5.70
N ARG A 237 -7.14 10.24 -6.05
CA ARG A 237 -7.80 11.36 -6.76
C ARG A 237 -7.80 12.62 -5.90
N GLU A 238 -8.15 12.52 -4.60
CA GLU A 238 -8.09 13.62 -3.65
C GLU A 238 -6.73 14.31 -3.62
N LEU A 239 -5.65 13.52 -3.53
CA LEU A 239 -4.30 14.07 -3.45
C LEU A 239 -3.77 14.62 -4.79
N LEU A 240 -4.29 14.16 -5.92
CA LEU A 240 -3.96 14.65 -7.24
C LEU A 240 -4.69 15.96 -7.58
N GLU A 241 -5.96 16.08 -7.19
CA GLU A 241 -6.83 17.22 -7.48
C GLU A 241 -6.76 18.32 -6.40
N GLY A 242 -6.29 17.96 -5.18
CA GLY A 242 -6.16 18.90 -4.07
C GLY A 242 -7.51 19.46 -3.65
N GLU A 243 -7.61 20.79 -3.54
CA GLU A 243 -8.83 21.48 -3.10
C GLU A 243 -9.99 21.36 -4.11
N ALA A 244 -9.72 21.01 -5.35
CA ALA A 244 -10.74 20.79 -6.38
C ALA A 244 -11.40 19.40 -6.28
N PHE A 245 -10.90 18.52 -5.39
CA PHE A 245 -11.42 17.17 -5.24
C PHE A 245 -12.89 17.16 -4.85
N VAL A 246 -13.66 16.38 -5.61
CA VAL A 246 -15.05 16.07 -5.31
C VAL A 246 -15.15 14.63 -4.84
N PRO A 247 -15.59 14.37 -3.59
CA PRO A 247 -15.77 13.00 -3.10
C PRO A 247 -16.75 12.19 -3.96
N PRO A 248 -16.64 10.85 -3.98
CA PRO A 248 -17.60 10.01 -4.69
C PRO A 248 -19.00 10.21 -4.13
N ASP A 249 -20.02 10.06 -4.97
CA ASP A 249 -21.39 9.85 -4.52
C ASP A 249 -21.67 8.37 -4.24
N LEU A 250 -22.91 8.05 -3.87
CA LEU A 250 -23.29 6.66 -3.56
C LEU A 250 -23.18 5.74 -4.77
N ASP A 251 -23.50 6.24 -5.96
CA ASP A 251 -23.47 5.41 -7.17
C ASP A 251 -22.03 5.07 -7.53
N GLU A 252 -21.13 6.05 -7.55
CA GLU A 252 -19.70 5.80 -7.76
C GLU A 252 -19.10 4.90 -6.68
N LEU A 253 -19.50 5.08 -5.41
CA LEU A 253 -19.05 4.22 -4.31
C LEU A 253 -19.43 2.77 -4.55
N PHE A 254 -20.71 2.52 -4.90
CA PHE A 254 -21.21 1.16 -5.10
C PHE A 254 -20.66 0.54 -6.37
N ASP A 255 -20.49 1.30 -7.44
CA ASP A 255 -19.91 0.80 -8.69
C ASP A 255 -18.47 0.32 -8.48
N VAL A 256 -17.62 1.14 -7.85
CA VAL A 256 -16.23 0.77 -7.58
C VAL A 256 -16.16 -0.43 -6.62
N MET A 257 -17.00 -0.45 -5.58
CA MET A 257 -17.04 -1.57 -4.64
C MET A 257 -17.50 -2.86 -5.32
N GLN A 258 -18.50 -2.78 -6.20
CA GLN A 258 -19.04 -3.91 -6.95
C GLN A 258 -18.02 -4.48 -7.94
N GLU A 259 -17.37 -3.62 -8.72
CA GLU A 259 -16.27 -4.04 -9.62
C GLU A 259 -15.15 -4.75 -8.85
N HIS A 260 -14.76 -4.20 -7.67
CA HIS A 260 -13.75 -4.81 -6.83
C HIS A 260 -14.16 -6.21 -6.35
N VAL A 261 -15.38 -6.36 -5.80
CA VAL A 261 -15.87 -7.65 -5.30
C VAL A 261 -16.02 -8.67 -6.42
N HIS A 262 -16.55 -8.29 -7.60
CA HIS A 262 -16.64 -9.17 -8.76
C HIS A 262 -15.25 -9.59 -9.27
N GLY A 263 -14.29 -8.66 -9.27
CA GLY A 263 -12.89 -8.98 -9.58
C GLY A 263 -12.29 -10.01 -8.60
N MET A 264 -12.60 -9.89 -7.31
CA MET A 264 -12.19 -10.87 -6.30
C MET A 264 -12.82 -12.24 -6.57
N VAL A 265 -14.11 -12.29 -6.94
CA VAL A 265 -14.77 -13.56 -7.30
C VAL A 265 -14.11 -14.21 -8.52
N SER A 266 -13.78 -13.41 -9.53
CA SER A 266 -13.05 -13.90 -10.70
C SER A 266 -11.65 -14.45 -10.35
N LEU A 267 -10.99 -13.88 -9.33
CA LEU A 267 -9.64 -14.26 -8.93
C LEU A 267 -9.60 -15.45 -7.96
N TYR A 268 -10.51 -15.50 -6.98
CA TYR A 268 -10.48 -16.43 -5.86
C TYR A 268 -11.61 -17.47 -5.85
N GLY A 269 -12.54 -17.37 -6.80
CA GLY A 269 -13.83 -18.05 -6.72
C GLY A 269 -14.76 -17.41 -5.67
N GLU A 270 -16.06 -17.68 -5.74
CA GLU A 270 -17.06 -17.01 -4.91
C GLU A 270 -16.83 -17.22 -3.41
N GLU A 271 -16.63 -18.47 -2.98
CA GLU A 271 -16.41 -18.80 -1.57
C GLU A 271 -15.15 -18.12 -1.00
N GLY A 272 -14.03 -18.16 -1.74
CA GLY A 272 -12.77 -17.52 -1.35
C GLY A 272 -12.90 -16.01 -1.29
N ALA A 273 -13.53 -15.42 -2.31
CA ALA A 273 -13.74 -13.98 -2.41
C ALA A 273 -14.61 -13.45 -1.28
N MET A 274 -15.76 -14.09 -0.98
CA MET A 274 -16.68 -13.60 0.04
C MET A 274 -16.09 -13.59 1.45
N ARG A 275 -15.16 -14.49 1.77
CA ARG A 275 -14.41 -14.45 3.06
C ARG A 275 -13.59 -13.17 3.19
N ILE A 276 -12.98 -12.71 2.09
CA ILE A 276 -12.15 -11.50 2.05
C ILE A 276 -13.02 -10.26 1.91
N ALA A 277 -14.10 -10.35 1.12
CA ALA A 277 -15.01 -9.25 0.80
C ALA A 277 -15.62 -8.60 2.04
N ARG A 278 -15.90 -9.37 3.11
CA ARG A 278 -16.42 -8.80 4.37
C ARG A 278 -15.55 -7.66 4.89
N LYS A 279 -14.23 -7.86 4.90
CA LYS A 279 -13.28 -6.83 5.33
C LYS A 279 -13.25 -5.66 4.34
N VAL A 280 -13.20 -5.96 3.07
CA VAL A 280 -13.12 -4.96 2.00
C VAL A 280 -14.36 -4.08 1.98
N VAL A 281 -15.56 -4.68 1.98
CA VAL A 281 -16.85 -3.98 2.02
C VAL A 281 -16.97 -3.11 3.27
N TYR A 282 -16.55 -3.63 4.44
CA TYR A 282 -16.53 -2.85 5.68
C TYR A 282 -15.65 -1.60 5.53
N ASP A 283 -14.45 -1.73 4.95
CA ASP A 283 -13.54 -0.60 4.75
C ASP A 283 -14.13 0.45 3.77
N TYR A 284 -14.88 0.02 2.73
CA TYR A 284 -15.58 0.94 1.83
C TYR A 284 -16.67 1.77 2.53
N ILE A 285 -17.43 1.17 3.44
CA ILE A 285 -18.55 1.89 4.09
C ILE A 285 -18.14 2.62 5.37
N ARG A 286 -16.97 2.30 5.92
CA ARG A 286 -16.51 2.88 7.19
C ARG A 286 -16.29 4.39 7.07
N GLY A 287 -16.89 5.16 7.99
CA GLY A 287 -16.78 6.62 8.03
C GLY A 287 -17.61 7.35 6.98
N ARG A 288 -18.53 6.66 6.28
CA ARG A 288 -19.38 7.24 5.24
C ARG A 288 -20.87 7.32 5.61
N GLY A 289 -21.19 7.35 6.90
CA GLY A 289 -22.55 7.62 7.39
C GLY A 289 -23.53 6.45 7.35
N PHE A 290 -23.08 5.24 7.03
CA PHE A 290 -23.95 4.06 7.03
C PHE A 290 -24.34 3.62 8.44
N HIS A 291 -25.63 3.26 8.61
CA HIS A 291 -26.18 2.82 9.89
C HIS A 291 -25.59 1.46 10.36
N SER A 292 -25.80 1.14 11.64
CA SER A 292 -25.28 -0.08 12.26
C SER A 292 -25.84 -1.37 11.65
N ASN A 293 -27.10 -1.37 11.18
CA ASN A 293 -27.73 -2.50 10.50
C ASN A 293 -27.02 -2.84 9.18
N VAL A 294 -26.58 -1.84 8.41
CA VAL A 294 -25.79 -2.04 7.20
C VAL A 294 -24.44 -2.69 7.54
N LYS A 295 -23.77 -2.19 8.59
CA LYS A 295 -22.51 -2.77 9.04
C LYS A 295 -22.67 -4.20 9.55
N ALA A 296 -23.79 -4.50 10.24
CA ALA A 296 -24.11 -5.85 10.71
C ALA A 296 -24.34 -6.84 9.56
N ALA A 297 -24.98 -6.40 8.48
CA ALA A 297 -25.26 -7.24 7.32
C ALA A 297 -23.98 -7.77 6.62
N ILE A 298 -22.85 -7.08 6.75
CA ILE A 298 -21.56 -7.51 6.17
C ILE A 298 -21.13 -8.89 6.70
N SER A 299 -21.43 -9.20 7.96
CA SER A 299 -21.06 -10.49 8.56
C SER A 299 -21.74 -11.69 7.89
N ALA A 300 -22.88 -11.47 7.26
CA ALA A 300 -23.68 -12.49 6.58
C ALA A 300 -23.24 -12.75 5.12
N LEU A 301 -22.39 -11.89 4.55
CA LEU A 301 -21.94 -12.04 3.16
C LEU A 301 -21.25 -13.40 2.94
N SER A 302 -21.83 -14.23 2.10
CA SER A 302 -21.36 -15.58 1.76
C SER A 302 -21.39 -15.85 0.26
N THR A 303 -22.27 -15.17 -0.47
CA THR A 303 -22.52 -15.29 -1.92
C THR A 303 -22.60 -13.92 -2.57
N LEU A 304 -22.52 -13.88 -3.90
CA LEU A 304 -22.81 -12.67 -4.69
C LEU A 304 -24.26 -12.21 -4.53
N ALA A 305 -25.20 -13.14 -4.29
CA ALA A 305 -26.58 -12.80 -4.01
C ALA A 305 -26.69 -12.01 -2.70
N ASP A 306 -26.05 -12.49 -1.61
CA ASP A 306 -25.97 -11.75 -0.34
C ASP A 306 -25.35 -10.37 -0.52
N PHE A 307 -24.34 -10.26 -1.37
CA PHE A 307 -23.71 -8.98 -1.68
C PHE A 307 -24.64 -8.03 -2.44
N SER A 308 -25.43 -8.55 -3.38
CA SER A 308 -26.45 -7.76 -4.08
C SER A 308 -27.52 -7.23 -3.10
N ASP A 309 -28.02 -8.09 -2.21
CA ASP A 309 -28.99 -7.71 -1.18
C ASP A 309 -28.40 -6.68 -0.21
N PHE A 310 -27.12 -6.83 0.13
CA PHE A 310 -26.37 -5.84 0.94
C PHE A 310 -26.32 -4.48 0.24
N LEU A 311 -26.05 -4.42 -1.07
CA LEU A 311 -26.00 -3.15 -1.81
C LEU A 311 -27.36 -2.46 -1.82
N GLN A 312 -28.47 -3.21 -1.98
CA GLN A 312 -29.83 -2.66 -1.90
C GLN A 312 -30.13 -2.12 -0.50
N LEU A 313 -29.80 -2.88 0.55
CA LEU A 313 -29.95 -2.44 1.93
C LEU A 313 -29.15 -1.16 2.19
N ALA A 314 -27.91 -1.09 1.73
CA ALA A 314 -27.04 0.05 1.91
C ALA A 314 -27.56 1.31 1.20
N ARG A 315 -28.06 1.19 -0.03
CA ARG A 315 -28.72 2.29 -0.77
C ARG A 315 -29.94 2.84 -0.02
N ASN A 316 -30.78 1.97 0.53
CA ASN A 316 -32.02 2.36 1.20
C ASN A 316 -31.80 2.84 2.65
N SER A 317 -30.67 2.55 3.24
CA SER A 317 -30.35 2.87 4.64
C SER A 317 -29.28 3.96 4.78
N HIS A 318 -29.05 4.71 3.72
CA HIS A 318 -28.04 5.78 3.75
C HIS A 318 -28.51 6.94 4.62
N ALA A 319 -27.65 7.41 5.49
CA ALA A 319 -28.01 8.39 6.50
C ALA A 319 -28.06 9.81 5.91
N GLU A 320 -29.24 10.36 5.70
CA GLU A 320 -29.39 11.82 5.58
C GLU A 320 -28.69 12.58 6.72
N SER A 321 -28.64 11.99 7.92
CA SER A 321 -27.95 12.53 9.07
C SER A 321 -26.44 12.76 8.85
N TYR A 322 -25.78 11.96 8.00
CA TYR A 322 -24.37 12.15 7.68
C TYR A 322 -24.14 13.45 6.90
N PHE A 323 -24.99 13.75 5.92
CA PHE A 323 -24.88 14.98 5.14
C PHE A 323 -25.24 16.22 5.96
N ARG A 324 -26.24 16.12 6.85
CA ARG A 324 -26.57 17.20 7.80
C ARG A 324 -25.39 17.48 8.76
N GLN A 325 -24.66 16.45 9.19
CA GLN A 325 -23.46 16.62 9.99
C GLN A 325 -22.33 17.28 9.20
N GLN A 326 -22.16 16.94 7.92
CA GLN A 326 -21.15 17.58 7.06
C GLN A 326 -21.44 19.08 6.86
N GLU A 327 -22.72 19.47 6.78
CA GLU A 327 -23.12 20.88 6.70
C GLU A 327 -22.81 21.63 8.00
N GLN A 328 -23.02 20.98 9.16
CA GLN A 328 -22.76 21.58 10.47
C GLN A 328 -21.27 21.61 10.84
N PHE A 329 -20.49 20.65 10.37
CA PHE A 329 -19.06 20.48 10.66
C PHE A 329 -18.26 20.35 9.37
N PRO A 330 -17.92 21.47 8.70
CA PRO A 330 -17.22 21.46 7.42
C PRO A 330 -15.84 20.79 7.44
N GLU A 331 -15.21 20.70 8.62
CA GLU A 331 -13.93 20.03 8.86
C GLU A 331 -14.05 18.51 8.98
N MET A 332 -15.26 17.96 9.01
CA MET A 332 -15.44 16.51 9.01
C MET A 332 -14.91 15.86 7.74
N ASP A 333 -14.39 14.65 7.90
CA ASP A 333 -13.93 13.77 6.81
C ASP A 333 -15.02 13.59 5.74
N ARG A 334 -14.86 14.26 4.59
CA ARG A 334 -15.80 14.25 3.47
C ARG A 334 -15.53 13.10 2.52
N ARG A 335 -15.70 11.86 2.98
CA ARG A 335 -15.46 10.66 2.16
C ARG A 335 -16.60 10.32 1.19
N LEU A 336 -17.69 11.05 1.24
CA LEU A 336 -18.86 10.84 0.39
C LEU A 336 -19.61 12.16 0.21
N ARG A 337 -20.10 12.44 -0.99
CA ARG A 337 -20.99 13.56 -1.27
C ARG A 337 -22.44 13.09 -1.41
N PRO A 338 -23.46 13.95 -1.16
CA PRO A 338 -24.85 13.64 -1.46
C PRO A 338 -25.04 13.44 -2.97
N ASN A 339 -25.96 12.53 -3.33
CA ASN A 339 -26.46 12.46 -4.70
C ASN A 339 -27.30 13.73 -4.92
N ILE A 340 -26.81 14.59 -5.79
CA ILE A 340 -27.60 15.73 -6.29
C ILE A 340 -28.39 15.16 -7.47
N GLY A 341 -29.64 14.71 -7.19
CA GLY A 341 -30.62 14.31 -8.22
C GLY A 341 -31.01 15.46 -9.11
#